data_de62f865d1cad9022af8f0bd7a59952b
#
_entry.id   de62f865d1cad9022af8f0bd7a59952b
#
_cell.length_a   1.000
_cell.length_b   1.000
_cell.length_c   1.000
_cell.angle_alpha   90.00
_cell.angle_beta   90.00
_cell.angle_gamma   90.00
#
_symmetry.space_group_name_H-M   'P 1'
#
loop_
_entity.id
_entity.type
_entity.pdbx_description
1 polymer ?
#
loop_
_entity_poly.entity_id
_entity_poly.type
_entity_poly.pdbx_seq_one_letter_code
_entity_poly.pdbx_strand_id
1 'polypeptide(L)'
;MGLLAPALPRVDLQMPPQGRLDDDLFFAICQANRDYRIERNARGDIQIMPPTGALTGKRNSDLLTDLNVWARRDGRGLVFDSSTGFNLPNGATRSPDVAWVLHERLARLSDAERRGFLPLAPDLVIELASATDAVPDLLAKMREYQENGVRLGWLILPAQRQVQVFAAGCEPRCLDHPEALADPDLLPGLTLDLTRIWQDDL
;
A
#
# COMPACT_ATOMS: atom_id res chain seq x y z
N MET A 1 15.94 -25.63 -19.36
CA MET A 1 16.14 -24.17 -19.18
C MET A 1 14.89 -23.50 -19.72
N GLY A 2 13.85 -23.40 -18.89
CA GLY A 2 12.58 -22.80 -19.28
C GLY A 2 12.75 -21.29 -19.37
N LEU A 3 12.41 -20.70 -20.51
CA LEU A 3 12.23 -19.26 -20.66
C LEU A 3 11.08 -18.85 -19.71
N LEU A 4 11.43 -18.23 -18.60
CA LEU A 4 10.45 -17.47 -17.81
C LEU A 4 9.91 -16.37 -18.74
N ALA A 5 8.63 -16.47 -19.09
CA ALA A 5 7.96 -15.39 -19.79
C ALA A 5 8.16 -14.11 -18.95
N PRO A 6 8.51 -12.97 -19.56
CA PRO A 6 8.63 -11.72 -18.83
C PRO A 6 7.30 -11.46 -18.12
N ALA A 7 7.37 -11.06 -16.84
CA ALA A 7 6.18 -10.62 -16.12
C ALA A 7 5.48 -9.53 -16.95
N LEU A 8 4.16 -9.62 -17.06
CA LEU A 8 3.38 -8.58 -17.76
C LEU A 8 3.63 -7.26 -17.04
N PRO A 9 4.02 -6.20 -17.76
CA PRO A 9 4.25 -4.91 -17.14
C PRO A 9 2.93 -4.33 -16.64
N ARG A 10 3.01 -3.43 -15.63
CA ARG A 10 1.90 -2.54 -15.27
C ARG A 10 1.40 -1.83 -16.54
N VAL A 11 0.09 -1.71 -16.66
CA VAL A 11 -0.53 -0.96 -17.74
C VAL A 11 -0.99 0.39 -17.19
N ASP A 12 -0.50 1.48 -17.77
CA ASP A 12 -0.91 2.84 -17.45
C ASP A 12 -1.77 3.40 -18.58
N LEU A 13 -3.06 3.65 -18.29
CA LEU A 13 -4.00 4.28 -19.20
C LEU A 13 -4.11 5.76 -18.86
N GLN A 14 -3.62 6.61 -19.75
CA GLN A 14 -3.79 8.06 -19.63
C GLN A 14 -5.23 8.45 -19.91
N MET A 15 -5.84 9.17 -18.98
CA MET A 15 -7.21 9.64 -19.13
C MET A 15 -7.23 11.09 -19.66
N PRO A 16 -8.04 11.40 -20.69
CA PRO A 16 -8.20 12.77 -21.13
C PRO A 16 -8.89 13.59 -20.03
N PRO A 17 -8.67 14.92 -19.95
CA PRO A 17 -9.23 15.76 -18.89
C PRO A 17 -10.74 15.65 -18.71
N GLN A 18 -11.48 15.40 -19.82
CA GLN A 18 -12.93 15.22 -19.83
C GLN A 18 -13.37 13.81 -19.42
N GLY A 19 -12.43 12.86 -19.30
CA GLY A 19 -12.69 11.46 -18.99
C GLY A 19 -12.41 11.10 -17.53
N ARG A 20 -12.20 12.07 -16.64
CA ARG A 20 -11.95 11.79 -15.22
C ARG A 20 -13.16 11.12 -14.60
N LEU A 21 -12.96 9.92 -14.07
CA LEU A 21 -13.98 9.15 -13.37
C LEU A 21 -14.20 9.75 -11.98
N ASP A 22 -15.46 9.85 -11.55
CA ASP A 22 -15.77 10.06 -10.13
C ASP A 22 -15.48 8.78 -9.33
N ASP A 23 -15.57 8.88 -8.00
CA ASP A 23 -15.22 7.77 -7.10
C ASP A 23 -16.18 6.60 -7.23
N ASP A 24 -17.49 6.87 -7.44
CA ASP A 24 -18.52 5.83 -7.55
C ASP A 24 -18.36 5.04 -8.85
N LEU A 25 -18.13 5.73 -9.96
CA LEU A 25 -17.90 5.06 -11.24
C LEU A 25 -16.59 4.30 -11.25
N PHE A 26 -15.52 4.86 -10.65
CA PHE A 26 -14.25 4.16 -10.52
C PHE A 26 -14.40 2.90 -9.66
N PHE A 27 -15.11 2.98 -8.53
CA PHE A 27 -15.43 1.81 -7.71
C PHE A 27 -16.21 0.76 -8.50
N ALA A 28 -17.25 1.17 -9.25
CA ALA A 28 -18.03 0.26 -10.09
C ALA A 28 -17.19 -0.44 -11.16
N ILE A 29 -16.24 0.27 -11.79
CA ILE A 29 -15.28 -0.33 -12.73
C ILE A 29 -14.42 -1.38 -12.04
N CYS A 30 -13.87 -1.09 -10.86
CA CYS A 30 -13.09 -2.06 -10.09
C CYS A 30 -13.92 -3.29 -9.71
N GLN A 31 -15.19 -3.09 -9.29
CA GLN A 31 -16.09 -4.21 -8.96
C GLN A 31 -16.47 -5.08 -10.17
N ALA A 32 -16.54 -4.50 -11.36
CA ALA A 32 -16.79 -5.24 -12.59
C ALA A 32 -15.55 -6.00 -13.10
N ASN A 33 -14.34 -5.65 -12.62
CA ASN A 33 -13.05 -6.19 -13.07
C ASN A 33 -12.21 -6.74 -11.90
N ARG A 34 -12.82 -7.61 -11.08
CA ARG A 34 -12.24 -8.11 -9.82
C ARG A 34 -10.95 -8.91 -9.96
N ASP A 35 -10.65 -9.39 -11.16
CA ASP A 35 -9.43 -10.13 -11.46
C ASP A 35 -8.19 -9.24 -11.58
N TYR A 36 -8.39 -7.91 -11.56
CA TYR A 36 -7.33 -6.92 -11.70
C TYR A 36 -7.23 -6.04 -10.44
N ARG A 37 -6.00 -5.73 -10.06
CA ARG A 37 -5.71 -4.64 -9.12
C ARG A 37 -5.63 -3.34 -9.92
N ILE A 38 -6.56 -2.43 -9.67
CA ILE A 38 -6.70 -1.18 -10.42
C ILE A 38 -6.58 -0.01 -9.45
N GLU A 39 -5.67 0.91 -9.74
CA GLU A 39 -5.51 2.17 -9.03
C GLU A 39 -5.79 3.35 -9.96
N ARG A 40 -6.06 4.50 -9.39
CA ARG A 40 -6.20 5.77 -10.10
C ARG A 40 -5.25 6.78 -9.46
N ASN A 41 -4.44 7.47 -10.26
CA ASN A 41 -3.56 8.52 -9.73
C ASN A 41 -4.31 9.86 -9.60
N ALA A 42 -3.65 10.88 -8.99
CA ALA A 42 -4.24 12.20 -8.79
C ALA A 42 -4.65 12.93 -10.09
N ARG A 43 -4.04 12.57 -11.23
CA ARG A 43 -4.44 13.11 -12.55
C ARG A 43 -5.67 12.43 -13.13
N GLY A 44 -6.08 11.29 -12.56
CA GLY A 44 -7.17 10.46 -13.05
C GLY A 44 -6.71 9.31 -13.95
N ASP A 45 -5.40 9.17 -14.23
CA ASP A 45 -4.90 8.05 -15.02
C ASP A 45 -5.09 6.72 -14.29
N ILE A 46 -5.44 5.68 -15.02
CA ILE A 46 -5.72 4.34 -14.49
C ILE A 46 -4.47 3.47 -14.57
N GLN A 47 -4.15 2.81 -13.48
CA GLN A 47 -3.02 1.89 -13.36
C GLN A 47 -3.55 0.48 -13.09
N ILE A 48 -3.24 -0.46 -13.96
CA ILE A 48 -3.63 -1.87 -13.83
C ILE A 48 -2.38 -2.67 -13.54
N MET A 49 -2.35 -3.34 -12.39
CA MET A 49 -1.23 -4.15 -11.94
C MET A 49 -1.53 -5.64 -12.14
N PRO A 50 -0.54 -6.41 -12.66
CA PRO A 50 -0.65 -7.85 -12.75
C PRO A 50 -0.57 -8.51 -11.35
N PRO A 51 -0.95 -9.80 -11.24
CA PRO A 51 -0.66 -10.58 -10.04
C PRO A 51 0.84 -10.60 -9.75
N THR A 52 1.19 -10.57 -8.47
CA THR A 52 2.59 -10.60 -8.02
C THR A 52 3.18 -12.01 -8.07
N GLY A 53 4.52 -12.11 -8.11
CA GLY A 53 5.22 -13.40 -8.02
C GLY A 53 5.14 -14.04 -6.61
N ALA A 54 5.40 -15.35 -6.54
CA ALA A 54 5.24 -16.14 -5.32
C ALA A 54 6.02 -15.58 -4.12
N LEU A 55 7.29 -15.18 -4.30
CA LEU A 55 8.12 -14.65 -3.23
C LEU A 55 7.57 -13.32 -2.67
N THR A 56 7.15 -12.40 -3.55
CA THR A 56 6.49 -11.15 -3.11
C THR A 56 5.18 -11.45 -2.41
N GLY A 57 4.38 -12.40 -2.93
CA GLY A 57 3.13 -12.82 -2.28
C GLY A 57 3.34 -13.40 -0.88
N LYS A 58 4.39 -14.23 -0.69
CA LYS A 58 4.79 -14.76 0.63
C LYS A 58 5.15 -13.62 1.58
N ARG A 59 6.00 -12.69 1.14
CA ARG A 59 6.43 -11.54 1.95
C ARG A 59 5.26 -10.65 2.35
N ASN A 60 4.32 -10.38 1.43
CA ASN A 60 3.10 -9.62 1.73
C ASN A 60 2.24 -10.34 2.77
N SER A 61 2.11 -11.66 2.68
CA SER A 61 1.39 -12.48 3.65
C SER A 61 2.02 -12.42 5.04
N ASP A 62 3.36 -12.46 5.14
CA ASP A 62 4.08 -12.34 6.40
C ASP A 62 3.85 -10.96 7.03
N LEU A 63 4.03 -9.87 6.27
CA LEU A 63 3.80 -8.49 6.74
C LEU A 63 2.36 -8.28 7.22
N LEU A 64 1.38 -8.73 6.43
CA LEU A 64 -0.03 -8.63 6.77
C LEU A 64 -0.36 -9.42 8.04
N THR A 65 0.19 -10.62 8.20
CA THR A 65 -0.04 -11.48 9.35
C THR A 65 0.52 -10.84 10.61
N ASP A 66 1.79 -10.41 10.59
CA ASP A 66 2.45 -9.84 11.75
C ASP A 66 1.76 -8.53 12.21
N LEU A 67 1.38 -7.67 11.25
CA LEU A 67 0.64 -6.45 11.58
C LEU A 67 -0.75 -6.77 12.15
N ASN A 68 -1.46 -7.77 11.61
CA ASN A 68 -2.76 -8.20 12.14
C ASN A 68 -2.66 -8.77 13.56
N VAL A 69 -1.63 -9.58 13.84
CA VAL A 69 -1.41 -10.15 15.18
C VAL A 69 -1.18 -9.03 16.20
N TRP A 70 -0.36 -8.03 15.85
CA TRP A 70 -0.18 -6.86 16.69
C TRP A 70 -1.47 -6.05 16.84
N ALA A 71 -2.14 -5.68 15.75
CA ALA A 71 -3.32 -4.82 15.76
C ALA A 71 -4.47 -5.39 16.61
N ARG A 72 -4.65 -6.73 16.59
CA ARG A 72 -5.64 -7.42 17.46
C ARG A 72 -5.31 -7.28 18.95
N ARG A 73 -4.04 -7.18 19.33
CA ARG A 73 -3.61 -6.99 20.73
C ARG A 73 -3.67 -5.52 21.13
N ASP A 74 -3.27 -4.63 20.21
CA ASP A 74 -3.32 -3.17 20.38
C ASP A 74 -4.77 -2.65 20.50
N GLY A 75 -5.68 -3.14 19.68
CA GLY A 75 -7.12 -2.86 19.76
C GLY A 75 -7.55 -1.48 19.30
N ARG A 76 -6.63 -0.60 18.82
CA ARG A 76 -6.95 0.78 18.44
C ARG A 76 -7.33 0.95 16.97
N GLY A 77 -7.12 -0.05 16.11
CA GLY A 77 -7.37 0.08 14.68
C GLY A 77 -7.49 -1.25 13.96
N LEU A 78 -7.75 -1.17 12.65
CA LEU A 78 -7.89 -2.31 11.74
C LEU A 78 -6.80 -2.30 10.67
N VAL A 79 -6.37 -3.49 10.29
CA VAL A 79 -5.45 -3.75 9.17
C VAL A 79 -6.25 -4.07 7.93
N PHE A 80 -5.78 -3.59 6.79
CA PHE A 80 -6.35 -3.79 5.47
C PHE A 80 -5.28 -4.35 4.54
N ASP A 81 -5.68 -5.25 3.66
CA ASP A 81 -4.83 -5.88 2.65
C ASP A 81 -4.79 -5.08 1.32
N SER A 82 -4.01 -5.56 0.38
CA SER A 82 -3.79 -4.94 -0.92
C SER A 82 -5.01 -4.91 -1.85
N SER A 83 -6.13 -5.51 -1.48
CA SER A 83 -7.40 -5.44 -2.21
C SER A 83 -8.27 -4.25 -1.80
N THR A 84 -7.89 -3.56 -0.72
CA THR A 84 -8.66 -2.43 -0.18
C THR A 84 -8.22 -1.12 -0.80
N GLY A 85 -9.16 -0.39 -1.41
CA GLY A 85 -8.93 0.93 -1.97
C GLY A 85 -9.14 2.06 -0.95
N PHE A 86 -8.31 3.09 -1.06
CA PHE A 86 -8.38 4.32 -0.27
C PHE A 86 -8.43 5.52 -1.22
N ASN A 87 -9.51 6.32 -1.13
CA ASN A 87 -9.64 7.57 -1.86
C ASN A 87 -8.90 8.67 -1.09
N LEU A 88 -7.79 9.13 -1.65
CA LEU A 88 -6.95 10.15 -1.05
C LEU A 88 -7.50 11.56 -1.32
N PRO A 89 -7.18 12.56 -0.47
CA PRO A 89 -7.64 13.95 -0.64
C PRO A 89 -7.32 14.59 -2.00
N ASN A 90 -6.22 14.18 -2.67
CA ASN A 90 -5.84 14.66 -3.99
C ASN A 90 -6.64 14.04 -5.14
N GLY A 91 -7.57 13.13 -4.85
CA GLY A 91 -8.41 12.41 -5.81
C GLY A 91 -7.75 11.16 -6.40
N ALA A 92 -6.59 10.73 -5.89
CA ALA A 92 -6.06 9.41 -6.19
C ALA A 92 -6.84 8.33 -5.43
N THR A 93 -6.93 7.13 -6.01
CA THR A 93 -7.37 5.92 -5.31
C THR A 93 -6.21 4.94 -5.30
N ARG A 94 -5.73 4.59 -4.11
CA ARG A 94 -4.57 3.72 -3.90
C ARG A 94 -4.94 2.49 -3.08
N SER A 95 -4.25 1.39 -3.34
CA SER A 95 -4.36 0.13 -2.61
C SER A 95 -2.96 -0.29 -2.14
N PRO A 96 -2.51 0.15 -0.95
CA PRO A 96 -1.20 -0.22 -0.42
C PRO A 96 -1.14 -1.73 -0.12
N ASP A 97 0.05 -2.32 -0.12
CA ASP A 97 0.22 -3.75 0.15
C ASP A 97 -0.28 -4.12 1.55
N VAL A 98 -0.06 -3.26 2.54
CA VAL A 98 -0.69 -3.33 3.87
C VAL A 98 -1.02 -1.92 4.35
N ALA A 99 -2.19 -1.73 4.94
CA ALA A 99 -2.57 -0.49 5.59
C ALA A 99 -3.12 -0.73 7.00
N TRP A 100 -3.02 0.27 7.86
CA TRP A 100 -3.69 0.28 9.16
C TRP A 100 -4.36 1.63 9.39
N VAL A 101 -5.58 1.57 9.96
CA VAL A 101 -6.41 2.75 10.23
C VAL A 101 -6.96 2.69 11.64
N LEU A 102 -6.90 3.79 12.38
CA LEU A 102 -7.46 3.95 13.72
C LEU A 102 -8.99 3.77 13.71
N HIS A 103 -9.52 3.09 14.71
CA HIS A 103 -10.98 2.91 14.91
C HIS A 103 -11.73 4.21 14.98
N GLU A 104 -11.17 5.24 15.64
CA GLU A 104 -11.81 6.55 15.78
C GLU A 104 -12.04 7.25 14.44
N ARG A 105 -11.18 7.00 13.43
CA ARG A 105 -11.34 7.53 12.07
C ARG A 105 -12.37 6.72 11.29
N LEU A 106 -12.34 5.41 11.42
CA LEU A 106 -13.33 4.51 10.82
C LEU A 106 -14.75 4.73 11.39
N ALA A 107 -14.85 5.07 12.67
CA ALA A 107 -16.12 5.33 13.33
C ALA A 107 -16.87 6.55 12.76
N ARG A 108 -16.14 7.48 12.12
CA ARG A 108 -16.73 8.68 11.50
C ARG A 108 -17.34 8.41 10.13
N LEU A 109 -17.06 7.25 9.55
CA LEU A 109 -17.56 6.87 8.24
C LEU A 109 -19.00 6.38 8.32
N SER A 110 -19.81 6.77 7.34
CA SER A 110 -21.15 6.22 7.12
C SER A 110 -21.09 4.75 6.70
N ASP A 111 -22.21 4.05 6.80
CA ASP A 111 -22.31 2.65 6.34
C ASP A 111 -22.08 2.49 4.83
N ALA A 112 -22.42 3.50 4.04
CA ALA A 112 -22.17 3.50 2.60
C ALA A 112 -20.66 3.59 2.31
N GLU A 113 -19.95 4.52 2.95
CA GLU A 113 -18.50 4.70 2.80
C GLU A 113 -17.70 3.45 3.22
N ARG A 114 -18.17 2.75 4.26
CA ARG A 114 -17.52 1.49 4.70
C ARG A 114 -17.66 0.33 3.73
N ARG A 115 -18.60 0.40 2.78
CA ARG A 115 -18.83 -0.64 1.74
C ARG A 115 -18.11 -0.35 0.43
N GLY A 116 -17.66 0.90 0.23
CA GLY A 116 -16.88 1.34 -0.91
C GLY A 116 -15.38 1.40 -0.62
N PHE A 117 -14.66 2.11 -1.45
CA PHE A 117 -13.31 2.54 -1.12
C PHE A 117 -13.36 3.55 0.01
N LEU A 118 -12.43 3.44 0.97
CA LEU A 118 -12.44 4.29 2.15
C LEU A 118 -12.02 5.73 1.79
N PRO A 119 -12.86 6.77 2.05
CA PRO A 119 -12.55 8.16 1.71
C PRO A 119 -11.61 8.80 2.74
N LEU A 120 -10.46 8.18 2.97
CA LEU A 120 -9.43 8.65 3.90
C LEU A 120 -8.06 8.08 3.54
N ALA A 121 -7.00 8.79 3.91
CA ALA A 121 -5.65 8.25 3.92
C ALA A 121 -5.44 7.38 5.17
N PRO A 122 -4.83 6.18 5.08
CA PRO A 122 -4.49 5.36 6.24
C PRO A 122 -3.56 6.08 7.23
N ASP A 123 -3.49 5.59 8.47
CA ASP A 123 -2.52 6.06 9.46
C ASP A 123 -1.13 5.45 9.21
N LEU A 124 -1.09 4.17 8.81
CA LEU A 124 0.11 3.48 8.33
C LEU A 124 -0.14 2.91 6.94
N VAL A 125 0.85 3.03 6.06
CA VAL A 125 0.95 2.26 4.80
C VAL A 125 2.28 1.53 4.73
N ILE A 126 2.25 0.31 4.17
CA ILE A 126 3.43 -0.46 3.83
C ILE A 126 3.32 -0.80 2.33
N GLU A 127 4.36 -0.47 1.59
CA GLU A 127 4.55 -0.91 0.20
C GLU A 127 5.79 -1.81 0.15
N LEU A 128 5.68 -2.93 -0.53
CA LEU A 128 6.75 -3.91 -0.71
C LEU A 128 7.15 -3.98 -2.17
N ALA A 129 8.36 -3.54 -2.49
CA ALA A 129 8.85 -3.59 -3.85
C ALA A 129 9.00 -5.03 -4.35
N SER A 130 8.48 -5.30 -5.53
CA SER A 130 8.72 -6.50 -6.32
C SER A 130 9.92 -6.33 -7.26
N ALA A 131 10.35 -7.43 -7.87
CA ALA A 131 11.47 -7.38 -8.82
C ALA A 131 11.17 -6.57 -10.10
N THR A 132 9.90 -6.30 -10.39
CA THR A 132 9.46 -5.58 -11.60
C THR A 132 9.12 -4.12 -11.35
N ASP A 133 9.13 -3.67 -10.09
CA ASP A 133 8.77 -2.31 -9.73
C ASP A 133 9.93 -1.33 -9.98
N ALA A 134 9.59 -0.16 -10.49
CA ALA A 134 10.51 0.95 -10.58
C ALA A 134 10.57 1.71 -9.24
N VAL A 135 11.70 1.66 -8.55
CA VAL A 135 11.87 2.32 -7.24
C VAL A 135 11.49 3.82 -7.28
N PRO A 136 11.83 4.61 -8.32
CA PRO A 136 11.39 6.00 -8.39
C PRO A 136 9.86 6.18 -8.35
N ASP A 137 9.10 5.30 -8.99
CA ASP A 137 7.62 5.34 -8.98
C ASP A 137 7.07 5.04 -7.59
N LEU A 138 7.65 4.06 -6.89
CA LEU A 138 7.28 3.73 -5.51
C LEU A 138 7.61 4.88 -4.55
N LEU A 139 8.76 5.52 -4.70
CA LEU A 139 9.12 6.70 -3.91
C LEU A 139 8.14 7.86 -4.16
N ALA A 140 7.72 8.09 -5.41
CA ALA A 140 6.72 9.09 -5.74
C ALA A 140 5.35 8.75 -5.11
N LYS A 141 4.93 7.48 -5.15
CA LYS A 141 3.70 6.98 -4.49
C LYS A 141 3.76 7.19 -2.98
N MET A 142 4.90 6.92 -2.34
CA MET A 142 5.05 7.12 -0.89
C MET A 142 5.00 8.61 -0.50
N ARG A 143 5.56 9.50 -1.32
CA ARG A 143 5.41 10.95 -1.12
C ARG A 143 3.95 11.38 -1.28
N GLU A 144 3.24 10.85 -2.28
CA GLU A 144 1.81 11.09 -2.45
C GLU A 144 1.04 10.68 -1.19
N TYR A 145 1.31 9.52 -0.59
CA TYR A 145 0.71 9.12 0.67
C TYR A 145 0.98 10.12 1.80
N GLN A 146 2.24 10.51 1.98
CA GLN A 146 2.66 11.45 3.02
C GLN A 146 1.98 12.82 2.87
N GLU A 147 1.95 13.36 1.63
CA GLU A 147 1.31 14.65 1.29
C GLU A 147 -0.22 14.62 1.48
N ASN A 148 -0.83 13.44 1.41
CA ASN A 148 -2.26 13.23 1.60
C ASN A 148 -2.66 12.83 3.03
N GLY A 149 -1.72 12.90 3.99
CA GLY A 149 -2.02 12.76 5.40
C GLY A 149 -1.81 11.37 5.99
N VAL A 150 -1.13 10.46 5.29
CA VAL A 150 -0.58 9.24 5.90
C VAL A 150 0.46 9.65 6.95
N ARG A 151 0.31 9.14 8.17
CA ARG A 151 1.17 9.51 9.30
C ARG A 151 2.51 8.81 9.26
N LEU A 152 2.52 7.55 8.80
CA LEU A 152 3.72 6.72 8.67
C LEU A 152 3.63 5.86 7.42
N GLY A 153 4.66 5.87 6.61
CA GLY A 153 4.82 5.00 5.45
C GLY A 153 6.13 4.25 5.50
N TRP A 154 6.10 2.96 5.21
CA TRP A 154 7.28 2.12 5.04
C TRP A 154 7.33 1.56 3.63
N LEU A 155 8.34 1.95 2.85
CA LEU A 155 8.65 1.33 1.57
C LEU A 155 9.79 0.33 1.78
N ILE A 156 9.47 -0.95 1.70
CA ILE A 156 10.41 -2.05 1.87
C ILE A 156 10.98 -2.43 0.51
N LEU A 157 12.31 -2.42 0.40
CA LEU A 157 13.08 -2.68 -0.81
C LEU A 157 13.92 -3.95 -0.62
N PRO A 158 13.37 -5.18 -0.83
CA PRO A 158 14.07 -6.41 -0.49
C PRO A 158 15.39 -6.59 -1.24
N ALA A 159 15.43 -6.24 -2.54
CA ALA A 159 16.64 -6.38 -3.36
C ALA A 159 17.84 -5.53 -2.83
N GLN A 160 17.54 -4.40 -2.20
CA GLN A 160 18.54 -3.51 -1.58
C GLN A 160 18.72 -3.80 -0.08
N ARG A 161 17.84 -4.59 0.50
CA ARG A 161 17.68 -4.77 1.96
C ARG A 161 17.54 -3.44 2.71
N GLN A 162 16.79 -2.52 2.13
CA GLN A 162 16.58 -1.18 2.67
C GLN A 162 15.10 -0.91 2.93
N VAL A 163 14.85 0.01 3.86
CA VAL A 163 13.51 0.56 4.10
C VAL A 163 13.57 2.09 4.02
N GLN A 164 12.72 2.66 3.17
CA GLN A 164 12.49 4.10 3.17
C GLN A 164 11.32 4.41 4.11
N VAL A 165 11.56 5.27 5.09
CA VAL A 165 10.57 5.67 6.11
C VAL A 165 10.07 7.06 5.82
N PHE A 166 8.77 7.20 5.66
CA PHE A 166 8.04 8.45 5.42
C PHE A 166 7.18 8.76 6.64
N ALA A 167 7.62 9.67 7.48
CA ALA A 167 6.83 10.13 8.63
C ALA A 167 6.23 11.51 8.35
N ALA A 168 5.02 11.77 8.85
CA ALA A 168 4.35 13.04 8.65
C ALA A 168 5.21 14.23 9.12
N GLY A 169 5.35 15.25 8.27
CA GLY A 169 6.13 16.45 8.58
C GLY A 169 7.64 16.28 8.62
N CYS A 170 8.17 15.11 8.23
CA CYS A 170 9.60 14.82 8.22
C CYS A 170 10.09 14.51 6.79
N GLU A 171 11.37 14.79 6.54
CA GLU A 171 12.02 14.28 5.34
C GLU A 171 12.15 12.75 5.41
N PRO A 172 11.99 12.06 4.27
CA PRO A 172 12.17 10.62 4.22
C PRO A 172 13.58 10.20 4.65
N ARG A 173 13.67 9.10 5.40
CA ARG A 173 14.96 8.53 5.83
C ARG A 173 15.11 7.09 5.35
N CYS A 174 16.33 6.72 5.00
CA CYS A 174 16.68 5.35 4.62
C CYS A 174 17.25 4.60 5.83
N LEU A 175 16.73 3.40 6.06
CA LEU A 175 17.30 2.42 6.99
C LEU A 175 18.02 1.36 6.15
N ASP A 176 19.28 1.10 6.45
CA ASP A 176 20.10 0.10 5.77
C ASP A 176 20.12 -1.17 6.59
N HIS A 177 19.72 -2.30 6.00
CA HIS A 177 19.65 -3.63 6.59
C HIS A 177 18.95 -3.67 7.98
N PRO A 178 17.80 -3.02 8.18
CA PRO A 178 17.13 -3.11 9.48
C PRO A 178 16.63 -4.54 9.73
N GLU A 179 16.84 -5.05 10.94
CA GLU A 179 16.30 -6.35 11.37
C GLU A 179 14.81 -6.26 11.68
N ALA A 180 14.34 -5.08 12.13
CA ALA A 180 12.95 -4.85 12.46
C ALA A 180 12.54 -3.38 12.25
N LEU A 181 11.23 -3.13 12.13
CA LEU A 181 10.64 -1.79 12.13
C LEU A 181 9.78 -1.59 13.38
N ALA A 182 9.89 -0.41 13.94
CA ALA A 182 9.06 0.05 15.05
C ALA A 182 8.79 1.55 14.94
N ASP A 183 7.66 1.97 15.43
CA ASP A 183 7.31 3.38 15.69
C ASP A 183 6.52 3.44 16.99
N PRO A 184 7.18 3.70 18.14
CA PRO A 184 6.53 3.65 19.44
C PRO A 184 5.41 4.68 19.64
N ASP A 185 5.46 5.79 18.90
CA ASP A 185 4.49 6.87 19.02
C ASP A 185 3.17 6.53 18.32
N LEU A 186 3.23 6.01 17.11
CA LEU A 186 2.05 5.62 16.36
C LEU A 186 1.64 4.16 16.65
N LEU A 187 2.61 3.24 16.73
CA LEU A 187 2.43 1.79 16.78
C LEU A 187 3.07 1.17 18.05
N PRO A 188 2.64 1.60 19.26
CA PRO A 188 3.25 1.12 20.50
C PRO A 188 3.22 -0.40 20.61
N GLY A 189 4.35 -0.98 20.94
CA GLY A 189 4.51 -2.43 21.09
C GLY A 189 4.58 -3.22 19.77
N LEU A 190 4.50 -2.56 18.61
CA LEU A 190 4.83 -3.21 17.34
C LEU A 190 6.36 -3.30 17.18
N THR A 191 6.83 -4.51 16.91
CA THR A 191 8.14 -4.78 16.33
C THR A 191 7.93 -5.70 15.14
N LEU A 192 7.99 -5.12 13.93
CA LEU A 192 7.79 -5.85 12.68
C LEU A 192 9.13 -6.45 12.26
N ASP A 193 9.27 -7.76 12.39
CA ASP A 193 10.49 -8.49 12.03
C ASP A 193 10.65 -8.56 10.50
N LEU A 194 11.80 -8.11 10.01
CA LEU A 194 12.14 -8.11 8.59
C LEU A 194 13.09 -9.24 8.18
N THR A 195 13.57 -10.06 9.11
CA THR A 195 14.54 -11.13 8.80
C THR A 195 14.01 -12.10 7.74
N ARG A 196 12.70 -12.44 7.80
CA ARG A 196 12.03 -13.29 6.80
C ARG A 196 11.78 -12.57 5.46
N ILE A 197 11.70 -11.24 5.49
CA ILE A 197 11.49 -10.43 4.28
C ILE A 197 12.78 -10.36 3.46
N TRP A 198 13.93 -10.41 4.13
CA TRP A 198 15.24 -10.38 3.46
C TRP A 198 15.68 -11.73 2.86
N GLN A 199 14.97 -12.82 3.18
CA GLN A 199 15.25 -14.16 2.63
C GLN A 199 14.67 -14.28 1.22
N ASP A 200 15.41 -14.95 0.32
CA ASP A 200 15.02 -15.17 -1.09
C ASP A 200 14.52 -16.61 -1.33
N ASP A 201 14.16 -17.33 -0.28
CA ASP A 201 13.63 -18.69 -0.29
C ASP A 201 12.11 -18.72 -0.02
N LEU A 202 11.47 -19.82 -0.46
CA LEU A 202 10.04 -20.10 -0.29
C LEU A 202 9.83 -21.15 0.79
#